data_7036ad2db0ebcef0f6583341161ac952
#
_entry.id   7036ad2db0ebcef0f6583341161ac952
#
_cell.length_a   1.000
_cell.length_b   1.000
_cell.length_c   1.000
_cell.angle_alpha   90.00
_cell.angle_beta   90.00
_cell.angle_gamma   90.00
#
_symmetry.space_group_name_H-M   'P 1'
#
loop_
_entity.id
_entity.type
_entity.pdbx_description
1 polymer ?
#
loop_
_entity_poly.entity_id
_entity_poly.type
_entity_poly.pdbx_seq_one_letter_code
_entity_poly.pdbx_strand_id
1 'polypeptide(L)'
;TGEVLKDTKKIIVIITPRDCYNILRNISDTDCLLLGFNPKAARPEDLIISRFPVPPVIIRPTSKVDYMSSSTMEDSLTLKISDIVTANQRLRAQLDKETTKTDIGNYSSNSHALLQYHIAVFFDNETITLPRSEFKTGKPIKSILERIKGKTGRVRSNLLGKRVDFSGRSVITPDSYINIDQLGVPKKIAMELTIPEEVTPFNIKFLTGLVKNGRDTYPGANFVLRVNYRDGKTEVQKIDLKYRKKAIRLNIGDVVERHSVNGDYVLFNRQPTLHKPSMMAHEIHVLDIDDVNTFRVNVSACKPYGADFDGDEMNIHLPQSIQARNELKRIANVKFQIIGVKDSNPIIGCQQDALSGAFLLTQKDVKINGRDAANILANTSSETKENIIMNKEYSSLEI
;
A
#
# COMPACT_ATOMS: atom_id res chain seq x y z
N THR A 1 64.17 -20.23 -30.99
CA THR A 1 64.66 -19.79 -29.67
C THR A 1 63.46 -19.67 -28.75
N GLY A 2 63.19 -20.76 -28.00
CA GLY A 2 62.08 -20.76 -27.00
C GLY A 2 62.54 -20.07 -25.73
N GLU A 3 61.98 -18.92 -25.41
CA GLU A 3 62.09 -18.37 -24.07
C GLU A 3 61.11 -19.12 -23.15
N VAL A 4 61.71 -19.83 -22.21
CA VAL A 4 61.03 -20.48 -21.11
C VAL A 4 60.45 -19.36 -20.22
N LEU A 5 59.17 -19.18 -20.25
CA LEU A 5 58.48 -18.35 -19.29
C LEU A 5 58.72 -18.88 -17.88
N LYS A 6 59.56 -18.16 -17.12
CA LYS A 6 59.79 -18.44 -15.70
C LYS A 6 58.46 -18.48 -14.95
N ASP A 7 58.19 -19.55 -14.19
CA ASP A 7 57.11 -19.71 -13.26
C ASP A 7 57.01 -18.48 -12.35
N THR A 8 56.05 -17.61 -12.64
CA THR A 8 55.72 -16.50 -11.76
C THR A 8 55.01 -17.06 -10.53
N LYS A 9 55.71 -17.18 -9.41
CA LYS A 9 55.12 -17.50 -8.12
C LYS A 9 54.04 -16.45 -7.80
N LYS A 10 52.80 -16.87 -7.80
CA LYS A 10 51.70 -16.02 -7.33
C LYS A 10 51.88 -15.78 -5.84
N ILE A 11 52.16 -14.55 -5.45
CA ILE A 11 52.20 -14.11 -4.06
C ILE A 11 50.81 -13.63 -3.71
N ILE A 12 50.14 -14.31 -2.78
CA ILE A 12 48.85 -13.89 -2.23
C ILE A 12 49.15 -12.94 -1.06
N VAL A 13 48.77 -11.69 -1.20
CA VAL A 13 48.87 -10.67 -0.15
C VAL A 13 47.50 -10.43 0.42
N ILE A 14 47.35 -10.53 1.73
CA ILE A 14 46.12 -10.19 2.41
C ILE A 14 46.14 -8.68 2.63
N ILE A 15 45.21 -7.97 1.99
CA ILE A 15 45.04 -6.52 2.13
C ILE A 15 44.18 -6.23 3.39
N THR A 16 44.74 -5.44 4.29
CA THR A 16 44.01 -5.02 5.50
C THR A 16 43.03 -3.86 5.18
N PRO A 17 42.00 -3.63 6.02
CA PRO A 17 41.11 -2.48 5.87
C PRO A 17 41.83 -1.14 5.84
N ARG A 18 42.94 -1.01 6.54
CA ARG A 18 43.82 0.17 6.56
C ARG A 18 44.53 0.37 5.20
N ASP A 19 44.98 -0.71 4.60
CA ASP A 19 45.60 -0.65 3.26
C ASP A 19 44.55 -0.25 2.21
N CYS A 20 43.36 -0.82 2.30
CA CYS A 20 42.23 -0.42 1.44
C CYS A 20 41.90 1.08 1.60
N TYR A 21 41.86 1.57 2.83
CA TYR A 21 41.60 3.00 3.11
C TYR A 21 42.68 3.87 2.43
N ASN A 22 43.95 3.52 2.58
CA ASN A 22 45.06 4.27 1.98
C ASN A 22 45.01 4.24 0.44
N ILE A 23 44.68 3.11 -0.16
CA ILE A 23 44.48 2.96 -1.61
C ILE A 23 43.37 3.86 -2.09
N LEU A 24 42.18 3.81 -1.46
CA LEU A 24 41.02 4.57 -1.84
C LEU A 24 41.22 6.07 -1.64
N ARG A 25 41.94 6.49 -0.62
CA ARG A 25 42.27 7.88 -0.34
C ARG A 25 43.17 8.52 -1.42
N ASN A 26 43.99 7.71 -2.09
CA ASN A 26 44.90 8.20 -3.14
C ASN A 26 44.20 8.44 -4.49
N ILE A 27 42.90 8.13 -4.61
CA ILE A 27 42.11 8.40 -5.82
C ILE A 27 41.92 9.89 -5.98
N SER A 28 42.21 10.43 -7.16
CA SER A 28 42.05 11.86 -7.44
C SER A 28 40.56 12.28 -7.49
N ASP A 29 40.25 13.55 -7.26
CA ASP A 29 38.88 14.06 -7.31
C ASP A 29 38.26 13.94 -8.72
N THR A 30 39.07 14.01 -9.77
CA THR A 30 38.65 13.81 -11.16
C THR A 30 38.23 12.37 -11.40
N ASP A 31 39.02 11.39 -10.89
CA ASP A 31 38.70 9.99 -10.99
C ASP A 31 37.50 9.58 -10.13
N CYS A 32 37.33 10.22 -8.97
CA CYS A 32 36.12 10.04 -8.14
C CYS A 32 34.85 10.40 -8.92
N LEU A 33 34.87 11.53 -9.67
CA LEU A 33 33.73 11.92 -10.50
C LEU A 33 33.44 10.92 -11.63
N LEU A 34 34.50 10.40 -12.27
CA LEU A 34 34.36 9.37 -13.31
C LEU A 34 33.79 8.06 -12.75
N LEU A 35 34.12 7.70 -11.52
CA LEU A 35 33.59 6.53 -10.81
C LEU A 35 32.18 6.75 -10.27
N GLY A 36 31.60 7.95 -10.42
CA GLY A 36 30.25 8.28 -9.97
C GLY A 36 30.16 8.74 -8.51
N PHE A 37 31.29 9.01 -7.84
CA PHE A 37 31.32 9.59 -6.50
C PHE A 37 31.29 11.11 -6.58
N ASN A 38 30.67 11.75 -5.58
CA ASN A 38 30.78 13.19 -5.40
C ASN A 38 31.82 13.50 -4.32
N PRO A 39 33.04 13.95 -4.69
CA PRO A 39 34.13 14.12 -3.73
C PRO A 39 33.84 15.19 -2.64
N LYS A 40 32.87 16.08 -2.87
CA LYS A 40 32.41 17.05 -1.86
C LYS A 40 31.46 16.47 -0.84
N ALA A 41 30.74 15.37 -1.16
CA ALA A 41 29.74 14.76 -0.29
C ALA A 41 30.23 13.45 0.33
N ALA A 42 30.84 12.59 -0.48
CA ALA A 42 31.36 11.29 -0.04
C ALA A 42 32.49 10.83 -0.97
N ARG A 43 33.65 10.53 -0.42
CA ARG A 43 34.79 10.00 -1.15
C ARG A 43 34.85 8.47 -1.05
N PRO A 44 35.56 7.78 -1.94
CA PRO A 44 35.68 6.31 -1.90
C PRO A 44 36.21 5.75 -0.58
N GLU A 45 37.09 6.46 0.12
CA GLU A 45 37.60 6.06 1.43
C GLU A 45 36.54 6.01 2.52
N ASP A 46 35.43 6.75 2.38
CA ASP A 46 34.30 6.73 3.32
C ASP A 46 33.53 5.38 3.33
N LEU A 47 33.74 4.54 2.31
CA LEU A 47 33.25 3.16 2.28
C LEU A 47 33.91 2.28 3.36
N ILE A 48 35.10 2.68 3.85
CA ILE A 48 35.76 1.99 4.95
C ILE A 48 35.27 2.58 6.28
N ILE A 49 34.44 1.83 6.97
CA ILE A 49 33.80 2.28 8.20
C ILE A 49 34.84 2.39 9.33
N SER A 50 35.20 3.61 9.71
CA SER A 50 36.06 3.91 10.87
C SER A 50 35.24 4.15 12.15
N ARG A 51 33.97 4.59 12.01
CA ARG A 51 33.03 4.83 13.11
C ARG A 51 31.77 4.05 12.83
N PHE A 52 31.44 3.08 13.67
CA PHE A 52 30.28 2.23 13.50
C PHE A 52 29.01 3.00 13.87
N PRO A 53 28.04 3.16 12.93
CA PRO A 53 26.75 3.81 13.21
C PRO A 53 25.85 2.87 14.02
N VAL A 54 25.56 3.23 15.26
CA VAL A 54 24.63 2.47 16.10
C VAL A 54 23.20 2.92 15.80
N PRO A 55 22.33 2.03 15.29
CA PRO A 55 20.95 2.40 15.00
C PRO A 55 20.17 2.68 16.29
N PRO A 56 19.19 3.61 16.28
CA PRO A 56 18.35 3.92 17.42
C PRO A 56 17.52 2.71 17.86
N VAL A 57 17.09 2.70 19.12
CA VAL A 57 16.33 1.58 19.73
C VAL A 57 15.01 1.30 18.99
N ILE A 58 14.40 2.32 18.41
CA ILE A 58 13.15 2.18 17.64
C ILE A 58 13.26 1.21 16.44
N ILE A 59 14.46 1.07 15.85
CA ILE A 59 14.70 0.14 14.73
C ILE A 59 14.94 -1.30 15.23
N ARG A 60 15.31 -1.46 16.49
CA ARG A 60 15.64 -2.73 17.14
C ARG A 60 14.92 -2.90 18.48
N PRO A 61 13.57 -2.81 18.49
CA PRO A 61 12.80 -2.91 19.72
C PRO A 61 12.91 -4.31 20.33
N THR A 62 12.87 -4.37 21.67
CA THR A 62 12.71 -5.63 22.39
C THR A 62 11.28 -6.13 22.26
N SER A 63 11.08 -7.41 22.04
CA SER A 63 9.76 -8.03 22.03
C SER A 63 9.48 -8.77 23.33
N LYS A 64 8.24 -8.68 23.82
CA LYS A 64 7.78 -9.50 24.95
C LYS A 64 7.47 -10.90 24.41
N VAL A 65 7.81 -11.91 25.21
CA VAL A 65 7.47 -13.30 24.88
C VAL A 65 6.11 -13.59 25.51
N ASP A 66 5.11 -13.92 24.67
CA ASP A 66 3.71 -14.06 25.07
C ASP A 66 3.46 -15.14 26.14
N TYR A 67 4.38 -16.10 26.31
CA TYR A 67 4.24 -17.21 27.26
C TYR A 67 4.90 -16.97 28.62
N MET A 68 5.67 -15.89 28.79
CA MET A 68 6.35 -15.53 30.04
C MET A 68 6.26 -14.05 30.28
N SER A 69 5.48 -13.66 31.26
CA SER A 69 5.19 -12.26 31.60
C SER A 69 6.42 -11.40 31.96
N SER A 70 7.59 -12.00 32.19
CA SER A 70 8.82 -11.31 32.60
C SER A 70 10.00 -11.46 31.62
N SER A 71 9.92 -12.28 30.56
CA SER A 71 11.03 -12.46 29.62
C SER A 71 10.87 -11.61 28.38
N THR A 72 11.90 -10.81 28.09
CA THR A 72 12.02 -10.04 26.86
C THR A 72 13.03 -10.68 25.92
N MET A 73 12.72 -10.71 24.63
CA MET A 73 13.64 -11.17 23.60
C MET A 73 14.29 -9.95 22.94
N GLU A 74 15.63 -9.93 22.98
CA GLU A 74 16.40 -8.90 22.30
C GLU A 74 16.37 -9.06 20.79
N ASP A 75 16.36 -7.92 20.10
CA ASP A 75 16.43 -7.89 18.62
C ASP A 75 17.78 -8.42 18.11
N SER A 76 17.76 -9.05 16.93
CA SER A 76 18.95 -9.59 16.26
C SER A 76 20.09 -8.56 16.12
N LEU A 77 19.76 -7.30 15.81
CA LEU A 77 20.75 -6.23 15.67
C LEU A 77 21.34 -5.86 17.02
N THR A 78 20.57 -5.88 18.10
CA THR A 78 21.05 -5.60 19.45
C THR A 78 22.08 -6.64 19.90
N LEU A 79 21.80 -7.92 19.63
CA LEU A 79 22.76 -8.99 19.92
C LEU A 79 24.06 -8.81 19.14
N LYS A 80 23.98 -8.49 17.84
CA LYS A 80 25.18 -8.26 17.03
C LYS A 80 25.95 -7.01 17.43
N ILE A 81 25.30 -5.95 17.87
CA ILE A 81 25.97 -4.77 18.43
C ILE A 81 26.71 -5.13 19.70
N SER A 82 26.13 -5.95 20.57
CA SER A 82 26.80 -6.46 21.78
C SER A 82 28.06 -7.27 21.44
N ASP A 83 27.97 -8.14 20.42
CA ASP A 83 29.12 -8.91 19.92
C ASP A 83 30.23 -7.99 19.40
N ILE A 84 29.86 -6.97 18.60
CA ILE A 84 30.80 -5.96 18.05
C ILE A 84 31.49 -5.21 19.18
N VAL A 85 30.72 -4.72 20.17
CA VAL A 85 31.30 -4.00 21.32
C VAL A 85 32.26 -4.88 22.10
N THR A 86 31.88 -6.14 22.36
CA THR A 86 32.71 -7.10 23.08
C THR A 86 34.00 -7.43 22.30
N ALA A 87 33.90 -7.66 20.98
CA ALA A 87 35.07 -7.90 20.12
C ALA A 87 36.00 -6.67 20.07
N ASN A 88 35.43 -5.46 19.97
CA ASN A 88 36.19 -4.22 19.97
C ASN A 88 36.92 -3.99 21.30
N GLN A 89 36.27 -4.24 22.46
CA GLN A 89 36.90 -4.14 23.78
C GLN A 89 38.06 -5.13 23.94
N ARG A 90 37.88 -6.38 23.45
CA ARG A 90 38.96 -7.40 23.45
C ARG A 90 40.14 -6.96 22.63
N LEU A 91 39.88 -6.48 21.41
CA LEU A 91 40.93 -5.99 20.51
C LEU A 91 41.68 -4.81 21.16
N ARG A 92 40.95 -3.84 21.74
CA ARG A 92 41.56 -2.70 22.42
C ARG A 92 42.45 -3.10 23.61
N ALA A 93 41.96 -4.03 24.44
CA ALA A 93 42.74 -4.55 25.56
C ALA A 93 43.99 -5.34 25.13
N GLN A 94 43.98 -5.95 23.93
CA GLN A 94 45.15 -6.63 23.37
C GLN A 94 46.16 -5.61 22.82
N LEU A 95 45.72 -4.61 22.09
CA LEU A 95 46.58 -3.53 21.59
C LEU A 95 47.29 -2.78 22.72
N ASP A 96 46.57 -2.51 23.83
CA ASP A 96 47.12 -1.85 25.02
C ASP A 96 48.21 -2.72 25.72
N LYS A 97 48.09 -4.06 25.63
CA LYS A 97 49.08 -4.99 26.16
C LYS A 97 50.28 -5.20 25.19
N GLU A 98 50.07 -5.13 23.88
CA GLU A 98 51.10 -5.27 22.86
C GLU A 98 52.05 -4.06 22.81
N THR A 99 51.59 -2.87 23.21
CA THR A 99 52.47 -1.70 23.38
C THR A 99 53.54 -1.91 24.45
N THR A 100 53.37 -2.93 25.30
CA THR A 100 54.28 -3.25 26.42
C THR A 100 55.17 -4.50 26.16
N LYS A 101 54.98 -5.26 25.10
CA LYS A 101 55.79 -6.50 24.76
C LYS A 101 56.05 -6.64 23.29
N THR A 102 57.29 -7.07 22.95
CA THR A 102 57.88 -7.21 21.62
C THR A 102 57.38 -8.43 20.81
N ASP A 103 56.41 -9.19 21.26
CA ASP A 103 55.87 -10.38 20.50
C ASP A 103 54.57 -10.02 19.78
N ILE A 104 54.75 -9.37 18.66
CA ILE A 104 53.70 -8.82 17.82
C ILE A 104 53.46 -9.78 16.64
N GLY A 105 52.27 -10.25 16.45
CA GLY A 105 51.91 -10.71 15.11
C GLY A 105 50.66 -11.57 14.96
N ASN A 106 50.45 -12.62 15.75
CA ASN A 106 49.38 -13.59 15.43
C ASN A 106 48.08 -13.45 16.22
N TYR A 107 48.13 -12.92 17.46
CA TYR A 107 46.94 -12.81 18.31
C TYR A 107 46.05 -11.60 17.95
N SER A 108 46.67 -10.49 17.59
CA SER A 108 45.97 -9.28 17.11
C SER A 108 45.19 -9.53 15.83
N SER A 109 45.76 -10.35 14.92
CA SER A 109 45.15 -10.72 13.64
C SER A 109 43.80 -11.43 13.81
N ASN A 110 43.68 -12.39 14.74
CA ASN A 110 42.44 -13.14 14.97
C ASN A 110 41.35 -12.27 15.59
N SER A 111 41.67 -11.36 16.51
CA SER A 111 40.70 -10.46 17.13
C SER A 111 40.19 -9.39 16.15
N HIS A 112 41.07 -8.95 15.24
CA HIS A 112 40.72 -8.07 14.14
C HIS A 112 39.77 -8.75 13.17
N ALA A 113 40.06 -9.99 12.77
CA ALA A 113 39.21 -10.80 11.89
C ALA A 113 37.84 -11.07 12.52
N LEU A 114 37.78 -11.31 13.85
CA LEU A 114 36.53 -11.52 14.56
C LEU A 114 35.67 -10.24 14.59
N LEU A 115 36.28 -9.08 14.84
CA LEU A 115 35.57 -7.81 14.79
C LEU A 115 35.01 -7.54 13.37
N GLN A 116 35.86 -7.76 12.35
CA GLN A 116 35.46 -7.62 10.94
C GLN A 116 34.30 -8.56 10.60
N TYR A 117 34.34 -9.80 11.06
CA TYR A 117 33.27 -10.78 10.89
C TYR A 117 31.95 -10.29 11.50
N HIS A 118 31.95 -9.83 12.75
CA HIS A 118 30.72 -9.36 13.39
C HIS A 118 30.12 -8.13 12.69
N ILE A 119 30.97 -7.22 12.20
CA ILE A 119 30.53 -6.05 11.42
C ILE A 119 29.96 -6.49 10.08
N ALA A 120 30.62 -7.38 9.37
CA ALA A 120 30.14 -7.90 8.07
C ALA A 120 28.76 -8.59 8.23
N VAL A 121 28.61 -9.45 9.22
CA VAL A 121 27.35 -10.16 9.52
C VAL A 121 26.24 -9.20 9.97
N PHE A 122 26.57 -8.10 10.61
CA PHE A 122 25.58 -7.08 10.97
C PHE A 122 24.93 -6.49 9.72
N PHE A 123 25.71 -6.26 8.66
CA PHE A 123 25.19 -5.73 7.39
C PHE A 123 24.60 -6.83 6.50
N ASP A 124 25.30 -7.96 6.34
CA ASP A 124 24.90 -9.09 5.49
C ASP A 124 25.31 -10.44 6.10
N ASN A 125 24.31 -11.21 6.54
CA ASN A 125 24.49 -12.55 7.09
C ASN A 125 24.31 -13.66 6.04
N GLU A 126 24.05 -13.31 4.77
CA GLU A 126 23.87 -14.25 3.66
C GLU A 126 25.10 -14.32 2.74
N THR A 127 26.19 -13.63 3.08
CA THR A 127 27.42 -13.63 2.29
C THR A 127 28.05 -15.03 2.24
N ILE A 128 28.28 -15.54 1.03
CA ILE A 128 28.76 -16.90 0.80
C ILE A 128 30.20 -17.13 1.39
N THR A 129 30.98 -16.06 1.50
CA THR A 129 32.38 -16.12 1.95
C THR A 129 32.55 -16.22 3.48
N LEU A 130 31.51 -15.98 4.26
CA LEU A 130 31.55 -15.95 5.71
C LEU A 130 30.58 -16.98 6.31
N PRO A 131 30.95 -17.61 7.45
CA PRO A 131 30.05 -18.50 8.14
C PRO A 131 28.84 -17.74 8.65
N ARG A 132 27.65 -18.31 8.44
CA ARG A 132 26.37 -17.72 8.85
C ARG A 132 26.28 -17.65 10.37
N SER A 133 25.87 -16.51 10.89
CA SER A 133 25.62 -16.35 12.33
C SER A 133 24.20 -16.75 12.67
N GLU A 134 24.06 -17.59 13.69
CA GLU A 134 22.79 -18.16 14.12
C GLU A 134 22.53 -17.94 15.62
N PHE A 135 21.27 -17.96 16.01
CA PHE A 135 20.89 -18.06 17.41
C PHE A 135 21.20 -19.47 17.95
N LYS A 136 21.21 -19.62 19.27
CA LYS A 136 21.32 -20.94 19.92
C LYS A 136 20.23 -21.95 19.46
N THR A 137 19.15 -21.47 18.91
CA THR A 137 18.04 -22.25 18.35
C THR A 137 18.25 -22.69 16.90
N GLY A 138 19.39 -22.37 16.28
CA GLY A 138 19.69 -22.67 14.86
C GLY A 138 19.02 -21.73 13.87
N LYS A 139 18.26 -20.73 14.32
CA LYS A 139 17.68 -19.71 13.41
C LYS A 139 18.75 -18.68 13.03
N PRO A 140 18.87 -18.29 11.74
CA PRO A 140 19.81 -17.26 11.33
C PRO A 140 19.43 -15.90 11.94
N ILE A 141 20.45 -15.14 12.28
CA ILE A 141 20.30 -13.75 12.74
C ILE A 141 20.00 -12.88 11.53
N LYS A 142 18.92 -12.09 11.60
CA LYS A 142 18.53 -11.16 10.53
C LYS A 142 19.42 -9.93 10.51
N SER A 143 20.19 -9.80 9.42
CA SER A 143 21.03 -8.65 9.12
C SER A 143 20.21 -7.44 8.58
N ILE A 144 20.88 -6.30 8.41
CA ILE A 144 20.25 -5.12 7.79
C ILE A 144 19.82 -5.41 6.35
N LEU A 145 20.67 -6.09 5.56
CA LEU A 145 20.35 -6.42 4.17
C LEU A 145 19.09 -7.29 4.06
N GLU A 146 18.92 -8.28 4.93
CA GLU A 146 17.74 -9.13 4.96
C GLU A 146 16.46 -8.37 5.34
N ARG A 147 16.58 -7.27 6.11
CA ARG A 147 15.43 -6.40 6.43
C ARG A 147 14.99 -5.54 5.25
N ILE A 148 15.89 -5.27 4.32
CA ILE A 148 15.63 -4.42 3.14
C ILE A 148 15.24 -5.28 1.94
N LYS A 149 15.97 -6.38 1.72
CA LYS A 149 15.86 -7.28 0.58
C LYS A 149 14.69 -8.27 0.73
N GLY A 150 14.26 -8.80 -0.40
CA GLY A 150 13.30 -9.91 -0.47
C GLY A 150 11.83 -9.48 -0.38
N LYS A 151 10.94 -10.50 -0.40
CA LYS A 151 9.48 -10.30 -0.43
C LYS A 151 8.95 -9.63 0.83
N THR A 152 9.54 -9.94 1.98
CA THR A 152 9.16 -9.42 3.30
C THR A 152 9.99 -8.21 3.73
N GLY A 153 10.97 -7.80 2.89
CA GLY A 153 11.83 -6.67 3.15
C GLY A 153 11.12 -5.32 2.99
N ARG A 154 11.74 -4.25 3.51
CA ARG A 154 11.18 -2.91 3.53
C ARG A 154 10.84 -2.37 2.14
N VAL A 155 11.67 -2.64 1.14
CA VAL A 155 11.46 -2.14 -0.21
C VAL A 155 10.15 -2.69 -0.78
N ARG A 156 10.00 -4.01 -0.85
CA ARG A 156 8.83 -4.64 -1.48
C ARG A 156 7.56 -4.60 -0.63
N SER A 157 7.68 -4.69 0.70
CA SER A 157 6.51 -4.81 1.59
C SER A 157 6.02 -3.48 2.18
N ASN A 158 6.86 -2.43 2.21
CA ASN A 158 6.52 -1.18 2.88
C ASN A 158 6.74 0.08 2.04
N LEU A 159 7.55 0.03 0.97
CA LEU A 159 7.79 1.17 0.08
C LEU A 159 7.06 1.05 -1.25
N LEU A 160 7.29 -0.05 -2.00
CA LEU A 160 6.60 -0.28 -3.28
C LEU A 160 5.12 -0.62 -3.08
N GLY A 161 4.80 -1.36 -2.04
CA GLY A 161 3.44 -1.67 -1.62
C GLY A 161 3.32 -1.56 -0.11
N LYS A 162 2.24 -1.00 0.39
CA LYS A 162 1.95 -0.88 1.82
C LYS A 162 0.46 -0.99 2.07
N ARG A 163 0.09 -1.31 3.31
CA ARG A 163 -1.31 -1.29 3.73
C ARG A 163 -1.79 0.14 3.83
N VAL A 164 -3.04 0.37 3.41
CA VAL A 164 -3.65 1.69 3.36
C VAL A 164 -4.92 1.71 4.20
N ASP A 165 -5.22 2.88 4.78
CA ASP A 165 -6.47 3.16 5.47
C ASP A 165 -7.57 3.51 4.47
N PHE A 166 -8.79 3.71 4.95
CA PHE A 166 -9.97 4.03 4.15
C PHE A 166 -10.25 3.01 3.05
N SER A 167 -10.06 1.75 3.37
CA SER A 167 -10.35 0.60 2.52
C SER A 167 -11.31 -0.35 3.20
N GLY A 168 -12.11 -1.05 2.40
CA GLY A 168 -13.05 -2.06 2.87
C GLY A 168 -12.97 -3.31 1.99
N ARG A 169 -13.34 -4.46 2.54
CA ARG A 169 -13.38 -5.72 1.81
C ARG A 169 -14.66 -6.47 2.17
N SER A 170 -15.35 -6.97 1.17
CA SER A 170 -16.53 -7.80 1.36
C SER A 170 -16.75 -8.73 0.17
N VAL A 171 -17.60 -9.72 0.37
CA VAL A 171 -18.08 -10.61 -0.69
C VAL A 171 -18.91 -9.82 -1.69
N ILE A 172 -18.83 -10.17 -2.96
CA ILE A 172 -19.64 -9.58 -4.04
C ILE A 172 -20.86 -10.44 -4.34
N THR A 173 -21.97 -9.78 -4.65
CA THR A 173 -23.20 -10.43 -5.12
C THR A 173 -23.76 -9.67 -6.31
N PRO A 174 -24.45 -10.35 -7.26
CA PRO A 174 -24.99 -9.70 -8.45
C PRO A 174 -26.19 -8.81 -8.11
N ASP A 175 -26.30 -7.71 -8.85
CA ASP A 175 -27.49 -6.86 -8.84
C ASP A 175 -27.69 -6.25 -10.22
N SER A 176 -28.75 -6.62 -10.90
CA SER A 176 -29.06 -6.14 -12.24
C SER A 176 -29.77 -4.79 -12.27
N TYR A 177 -30.26 -4.31 -11.11
CA TYR A 177 -31.00 -3.05 -11.02
C TYR A 177 -30.12 -1.81 -10.83
N ILE A 178 -28.86 -2.01 -10.42
CA ILE A 178 -27.92 -0.90 -10.34
C ILE A 178 -27.24 -0.63 -11.68
N ASN A 179 -26.87 0.62 -11.92
CA ASN A 179 -26.15 1.00 -13.12
C ASN A 179 -24.76 0.34 -13.19
N ILE A 180 -24.21 0.22 -14.39
CA ILE A 180 -22.87 -0.40 -14.63
C ILE A 180 -21.77 0.31 -13.84
N ASP A 181 -21.87 1.62 -13.67
CA ASP A 181 -20.91 2.44 -12.94
C ASP A 181 -21.24 2.60 -11.45
N GLN A 182 -22.32 1.99 -10.97
CA GLN A 182 -22.69 2.00 -9.56
C GLN A 182 -22.15 0.77 -8.82
N LEU A 183 -21.89 0.97 -7.54
CA LEU A 183 -21.52 -0.08 -6.60
C LEU A 183 -22.46 0.01 -5.39
N GLY A 184 -23.20 -1.06 -5.13
CA GLY A 184 -23.98 -1.18 -3.92
C GLY A 184 -23.09 -1.39 -2.71
N VAL A 185 -23.05 -0.43 -1.79
CA VAL A 185 -22.22 -0.48 -0.59
C VAL A 185 -23.11 -0.67 0.64
N PRO A 186 -22.82 -1.67 1.50
CA PRO A 186 -23.56 -1.84 2.76
C PRO A 186 -23.50 -0.60 3.65
N LYS A 187 -24.61 -0.25 4.27
CA LYS A 187 -24.73 0.89 5.20
C LYS A 187 -23.64 0.90 6.28
N LYS A 188 -23.35 -0.25 6.88
CA LYS A 188 -22.30 -0.38 7.90
C LYS A 188 -20.93 0.06 7.39
N ILE A 189 -20.58 -0.32 6.16
CA ILE A 189 -19.29 0.07 5.52
C ILE A 189 -19.32 1.56 5.19
N ALA A 190 -20.44 2.08 4.70
CA ALA A 190 -20.59 3.49 4.39
C ALA A 190 -20.48 4.40 5.64
N MET A 191 -20.85 3.91 6.81
CA MET A 191 -20.70 4.62 8.09
C MET A 191 -19.27 4.58 8.64
N GLU A 192 -18.52 3.53 8.38
CA GLU A 192 -17.11 3.40 8.81
C GLU A 192 -16.15 4.17 7.90
N LEU A 193 -16.37 4.14 6.60
CA LEU A 193 -15.55 4.83 5.61
C LEU A 193 -16.00 6.30 5.49
N THR A 194 -15.17 7.20 6.01
CA THR A 194 -15.49 8.64 6.06
C THR A 194 -14.68 9.45 5.06
N ILE A 195 -15.26 10.54 4.62
CA ILE A 195 -14.63 11.53 3.75
C ILE A 195 -14.45 12.82 4.54
N PRO A 196 -13.23 13.38 4.61
CA PRO A 196 -13.00 14.68 5.20
C PRO A 196 -13.51 15.77 4.24
N GLU A 197 -14.41 16.58 4.73
CA GLU A 197 -14.97 17.71 3.98
C GLU A 197 -14.83 18.99 4.77
N GLU A 198 -14.17 19.99 4.18
CA GLU A 198 -13.99 21.31 4.78
C GLU A 198 -15.30 22.09 4.78
N VAL A 199 -15.59 22.73 5.90
CA VAL A 199 -16.81 23.55 6.07
C VAL A 199 -16.63 24.87 5.33
N THR A 200 -17.44 25.06 4.31
CA THR A 200 -17.53 26.28 3.49
C THR A 200 -18.91 26.93 3.66
N PRO A 201 -19.09 28.19 3.26
CA PRO A 201 -20.41 28.85 3.29
C PRO A 201 -21.49 28.11 2.48
N PHE A 202 -21.08 27.33 1.47
CA PHE A 202 -22.01 26.60 0.58
C PHE A 202 -22.51 25.29 1.18
N ASN A 203 -21.64 24.53 1.90
CA ASN A 203 -21.95 23.21 2.41
C ASN A 203 -22.30 23.16 3.92
N ILE A 204 -22.19 24.29 4.65
CA ILE A 204 -22.37 24.34 6.10
C ILE A 204 -23.73 23.81 6.56
N LYS A 205 -24.81 24.08 5.81
CA LYS A 205 -26.16 23.58 6.14
C LYS A 205 -26.24 22.07 6.06
N PHE A 206 -25.68 21.50 4.98
CA PHE A 206 -25.61 20.05 4.75
C PHE A 206 -24.80 19.37 5.84
N LEU A 207 -23.56 19.84 6.07
CA LEU A 207 -22.66 19.27 7.08
C LEU A 207 -23.21 19.41 8.51
N THR A 208 -23.91 20.51 8.83
CA THR A 208 -24.56 20.66 10.13
C THR A 208 -25.64 19.61 10.34
N GLY A 209 -26.39 19.26 9.28
CA GLY A 209 -27.37 18.17 9.32
C GLY A 209 -26.72 16.82 9.65
N LEU A 210 -25.61 16.49 8.98
CA LEU A 210 -24.86 15.25 9.21
C LEU A 210 -24.25 15.18 10.62
N VAL A 211 -23.67 16.27 11.09
CA VAL A 211 -23.12 16.37 12.46
C VAL A 211 -24.21 16.23 13.53
N LYS A 212 -25.42 16.75 13.26
CA LYS A 212 -26.58 16.59 14.16
C LYS A 212 -27.03 15.12 14.25
N ASN A 213 -26.99 14.38 13.14
CA ASN A 213 -27.31 12.96 13.12
C ASN A 213 -26.28 12.12 13.90
N GLY A 214 -25.03 12.58 13.95
CA GLY A 214 -23.96 11.91 14.68
C GLY A 214 -23.41 10.68 13.98
N ARG A 215 -22.72 9.82 14.74
CA ARG A 215 -22.02 8.65 14.20
C ARG A 215 -22.93 7.46 13.94
N ASP A 216 -23.91 7.25 14.83
CA ASP A 216 -24.72 6.02 14.84
C ASP A 216 -25.92 6.06 13.90
N THR A 217 -26.20 7.22 13.32
CA THR A 217 -27.33 7.41 12.39
C THR A 217 -26.82 7.74 10.99
N TYR A 218 -27.26 6.97 10.00
CA TYR A 218 -26.96 7.23 8.59
C TYR A 218 -28.02 8.14 7.95
N PRO A 219 -27.67 9.13 7.13
CA PRO A 219 -26.32 9.67 6.91
C PRO A 219 -25.87 10.56 8.06
N GLY A 220 -24.61 10.44 8.46
CA GLY A 220 -24.03 11.16 9.59
C GLY A 220 -22.56 11.51 9.41
N ALA A 221 -21.90 11.76 10.54
CA ALA A 221 -20.46 12.05 10.59
C ALA A 221 -19.82 11.41 11.83
N ASN A 222 -18.55 11.03 11.72
CA ASN A 222 -17.81 10.39 12.82
C ASN A 222 -17.07 11.41 13.67
N PHE A 223 -16.39 12.36 13.04
CA PHE A 223 -15.51 13.32 13.72
C PHE A 223 -15.68 14.73 13.14
N VAL A 224 -15.42 15.72 13.99
CA VAL A 224 -15.21 17.10 13.59
C VAL A 224 -13.80 17.52 14.02
N LEU A 225 -13.00 17.93 13.09
CA LEU A 225 -11.66 18.48 13.31
C LEU A 225 -11.78 20.00 13.34
N ARG A 226 -11.60 20.59 14.51
CA ARG A 226 -11.60 22.03 14.69
C ARG A 226 -10.19 22.56 14.62
N VAL A 227 -9.96 23.49 13.72
CA VAL A 227 -8.67 24.16 13.56
C VAL A 227 -8.68 25.45 14.37
N ASN A 228 -7.90 25.49 15.45
CA ASN A 228 -7.71 26.65 16.28
C ASN A 228 -6.34 27.28 15.99
N TYR A 229 -6.31 28.55 15.77
CA TYR A 229 -5.07 29.32 15.62
C TYR A 229 -4.77 30.03 16.95
N ARG A 230 -3.72 29.57 17.66
CA ARG A 230 -3.22 30.22 18.88
C ARG A 230 -1.72 30.46 18.76
N ASP A 231 -1.28 31.69 19.07
CA ASP A 231 0.13 32.08 19.14
C ASP A 231 0.97 31.66 17.92
N GLY A 232 0.41 31.78 16.71
CA GLY A 232 1.08 31.40 15.47
C GLY A 232 1.19 29.88 15.24
N LYS A 233 0.60 29.06 16.12
CA LYS A 233 0.54 27.60 15.97
C LYS A 233 -0.88 27.16 15.64
N THR A 234 -0.98 26.19 14.74
CA THR A 234 -2.22 25.55 14.35
C THR A 234 -2.45 24.35 15.26
N GLU A 235 -3.46 24.43 16.13
CA GLU A 235 -3.88 23.30 16.96
C GLU A 235 -5.14 22.68 16.34
N VAL A 236 -5.10 21.38 16.06
CA VAL A 236 -6.23 20.62 15.55
C VAL A 236 -6.86 19.85 16.70
N GLN A 237 -8.08 20.22 17.06
CA GLN A 237 -8.88 19.49 18.04
C GLN A 237 -9.79 18.49 17.35
N LYS A 238 -9.57 17.20 17.56
CA LYS A 238 -10.46 16.13 17.07
C LYS A 238 -11.59 15.90 18.05
N ILE A 239 -12.83 16.08 17.59
CA ILE A 239 -14.06 15.93 18.37
C ILE A 239 -14.78 14.69 17.87
N ASP A 240 -14.92 13.66 18.72
CA ASP A 240 -15.69 12.44 18.41
C ASP A 240 -17.18 12.68 18.68
N LEU A 241 -18.00 12.41 17.68
CA LEU A 241 -19.46 12.62 17.75
C LEU A 241 -20.17 11.50 18.51
N LYS A 242 -19.55 10.34 18.71
CA LYS A 242 -20.12 9.23 19.49
C LYS A 242 -20.38 9.59 20.96
N TYR A 243 -19.48 10.36 21.57
CA TYR A 243 -19.55 10.67 23.01
C TYR A 243 -20.22 12.00 23.31
N ARG A 244 -20.72 12.73 22.31
CA ARG A 244 -21.31 14.05 22.53
C ARG A 244 -22.82 14.06 22.44
N LYS A 245 -23.45 14.50 23.55
CA LYS A 245 -24.91 14.72 23.66
C LYS A 245 -25.36 16.13 23.22
N LYS A 246 -24.45 17.10 23.09
CA LYS A 246 -24.78 18.50 22.73
C LYS A 246 -24.45 18.76 21.25
N ALA A 247 -25.35 19.48 20.57
CA ALA A 247 -25.15 19.94 19.21
C ALA A 247 -23.86 20.78 19.09
N ILE A 248 -23.05 20.48 18.09
CA ILE A 248 -21.81 21.21 17.79
C ILE A 248 -22.13 22.23 16.73
N ARG A 249 -21.79 23.49 17.01
CA ARG A 249 -21.83 24.54 16.01
C ARG A 249 -20.56 24.46 15.16
N LEU A 250 -20.73 24.29 13.85
CA LEU A 250 -19.61 24.29 12.89
C LEU A 250 -19.17 25.73 12.59
N ASN A 251 -17.87 25.92 12.47
CA ASN A 251 -17.25 27.14 11.99
C ASN A 251 -16.72 26.90 10.56
N ILE A 252 -16.63 27.96 9.77
CA ILE A 252 -15.98 27.90 8.46
C ILE A 252 -14.50 27.56 8.67
N GLY A 253 -13.98 26.58 7.91
CA GLY A 253 -12.63 26.05 8.06
C GLY A 253 -12.50 24.84 9.01
N ASP A 254 -13.56 24.45 9.75
CA ASP A 254 -13.60 23.14 10.41
C ASP A 254 -13.65 22.05 9.34
N VAL A 255 -13.12 20.85 9.64
CA VAL A 255 -13.21 19.69 8.74
C VAL A 255 -14.11 18.63 9.37
N VAL A 256 -15.12 18.18 8.63
CA VAL A 256 -16.07 17.15 9.05
C VAL A 256 -15.73 15.83 8.36
N GLU A 257 -15.44 14.78 9.11
CA GLU A 257 -15.34 13.41 8.59
C GLU A 257 -16.75 12.82 8.46
N ARG A 258 -17.39 13.07 7.31
CA ARG A 258 -18.74 12.59 7.02
C ARG A 258 -18.76 11.14 6.53
N HIS A 259 -19.84 10.43 6.74
CA HIS A 259 -20.11 9.15 6.11
C HIS A 259 -20.07 9.28 4.59
N SER A 260 -19.73 8.19 3.89
CA SER A 260 -19.89 8.12 2.45
C SER A 260 -21.39 8.09 2.10
N VAL A 261 -21.77 8.85 1.07
CA VAL A 261 -23.16 8.98 0.62
C VAL A 261 -23.27 8.63 -0.86
N ASN A 262 -24.52 8.48 -1.33
CA ASN A 262 -24.78 8.25 -2.74
C ASN A 262 -24.18 9.38 -3.59
N GLY A 263 -23.51 9.02 -4.68
CA GLY A 263 -22.81 9.96 -5.55
C GLY A 263 -21.32 10.17 -5.23
N ASP A 264 -20.82 9.63 -4.11
CA ASP A 264 -19.38 9.55 -3.88
C ASP A 264 -18.75 8.47 -4.75
N TYR A 265 -17.47 8.62 -5.08
CA TYR A 265 -16.74 7.68 -5.92
C TYR A 265 -15.75 6.88 -5.10
N VAL A 266 -15.69 5.57 -5.36
CA VAL A 266 -14.71 4.64 -4.80
C VAL A 266 -13.92 3.95 -5.89
N LEU A 267 -12.68 3.61 -5.58
CA LEU A 267 -11.89 2.72 -6.42
C LEU A 267 -12.21 1.27 -6.01
N PHE A 268 -12.69 0.48 -6.96
CA PHE A 268 -13.09 -0.90 -6.76
C PHE A 268 -12.07 -1.83 -7.40
N ASN A 269 -11.64 -2.85 -6.69
CA ASN A 269 -10.54 -3.72 -7.10
C ASN A 269 -10.79 -5.18 -6.72
N ARG A 270 -10.40 -6.10 -7.61
CA ARG A 270 -10.23 -7.54 -7.31
C ARG A 270 -8.77 -7.93 -7.44
N GLN A 271 -8.25 -8.60 -6.43
CA GLN A 271 -6.92 -9.21 -6.45
C GLN A 271 -6.99 -10.62 -7.06
N PRO A 272 -5.98 -11.04 -7.85
CA PRO A 272 -4.76 -10.31 -8.23
C PRO A 272 -5.03 -9.23 -9.29
N THR A 273 -4.45 -8.04 -9.11
CA THR A 273 -4.60 -6.91 -10.02
C THR A 273 -3.58 -7.05 -11.16
N LEU A 274 -3.93 -7.78 -12.21
CA LEU A 274 -3.01 -8.13 -13.31
C LEU A 274 -2.98 -7.09 -14.43
N HIS A 275 -4.07 -6.32 -14.59
CA HIS A 275 -4.21 -5.34 -15.66
C HIS A 275 -5.01 -4.13 -15.16
N LYS A 276 -4.99 -3.04 -15.93
CA LYS A 276 -5.67 -1.79 -15.57
C LYS A 276 -7.19 -1.97 -15.30
N PRO A 277 -7.97 -2.72 -16.08
CA PRO A 277 -9.39 -2.93 -15.82
C PRO A 277 -9.73 -3.72 -14.54
N SER A 278 -8.75 -4.33 -13.89
CA SER A 278 -8.96 -4.97 -12.57
C SER A 278 -9.14 -3.96 -11.42
N MET A 279 -9.02 -2.67 -11.71
CA MET A 279 -9.15 -1.57 -10.75
C MET A 279 -9.82 -0.39 -11.44
N MET A 280 -11.10 -0.14 -11.16
CA MET A 280 -11.88 0.92 -11.79
C MET A 280 -12.72 1.66 -10.74
N ALA A 281 -13.16 2.87 -11.08
CA ALA A 281 -13.97 3.67 -10.19
C ALA A 281 -15.47 3.43 -10.40
N HIS A 282 -16.17 3.32 -9.29
CA HIS A 282 -17.63 3.22 -9.25
C HIS A 282 -18.23 4.32 -8.37
N GLU A 283 -19.43 4.72 -8.72
CA GLU A 283 -20.26 5.60 -7.90
C GLU A 283 -20.94 4.80 -6.78
N ILE A 284 -20.87 5.28 -5.55
CA ILE A 284 -21.48 4.62 -4.40
C ILE A 284 -23.00 4.72 -4.49
N HIS A 285 -23.67 3.58 -4.34
CA HIS A 285 -25.08 3.46 -4.02
C HIS A 285 -25.20 2.75 -2.66
N VAL A 286 -25.54 3.50 -1.62
CA VAL A 286 -25.64 2.93 -0.27
C VAL A 286 -26.92 2.15 -0.14
N LEU A 287 -26.79 0.90 0.30
CA LEU A 287 -27.90 -0.01 0.54
C LEU A 287 -28.44 0.28 1.95
N ASP A 288 -29.62 0.89 2.02
CA ASP A 288 -30.29 1.18 3.30
C ASP A 288 -31.09 -0.04 3.81
N ILE A 289 -30.41 -1.19 3.87
CA ILE A 289 -30.93 -2.46 4.38
C ILE A 289 -29.93 -2.93 5.45
N ASP A 290 -30.42 -3.10 6.69
CA ASP A 290 -29.54 -3.32 7.85
C ASP A 290 -28.80 -4.66 7.83
N ASP A 291 -29.33 -5.70 7.21
CA ASP A 291 -28.76 -7.05 7.21
C ASP A 291 -27.91 -7.39 5.98
N VAL A 292 -27.72 -6.46 5.06
CA VAL A 292 -26.86 -6.65 3.88
C VAL A 292 -25.43 -6.28 4.25
N ASN A 293 -24.50 -7.23 4.03
CA ASN A 293 -23.07 -7.04 4.29
C ASN A 293 -22.21 -7.25 3.02
N THR A 294 -22.82 -7.54 1.86
CA THR A 294 -22.12 -7.80 0.59
C THR A 294 -22.19 -6.59 -0.33
N PHE A 295 -21.13 -6.42 -1.13
CA PHE A 295 -21.17 -5.46 -2.22
C PHE A 295 -22.11 -5.94 -3.33
N ARG A 296 -22.86 -5.01 -3.92
CA ARG A 296 -23.71 -5.29 -5.07
C ARG A 296 -23.04 -4.77 -6.32
N VAL A 297 -22.91 -5.64 -7.32
CA VAL A 297 -22.18 -5.34 -8.56
C VAL A 297 -23.05 -5.69 -9.76
N ASN A 298 -23.08 -4.81 -10.76
CA ASN A 298 -23.73 -5.14 -12.02
C ASN A 298 -22.96 -6.27 -12.73
N VAL A 299 -23.67 -7.30 -13.17
CA VAL A 299 -23.10 -8.51 -13.79
C VAL A 299 -22.22 -8.17 -14.99
N SER A 300 -22.59 -7.16 -15.77
CA SER A 300 -21.83 -6.72 -16.97
C SER A 300 -20.42 -6.21 -16.63
N ALA A 301 -20.21 -5.72 -15.41
CA ALA A 301 -18.92 -5.21 -14.95
C ALA A 301 -17.98 -6.31 -14.42
N CYS A 302 -18.42 -7.56 -14.31
CA CYS A 302 -17.60 -8.65 -13.71
C CYS A 302 -16.43 -9.08 -14.60
N LYS A 303 -16.58 -9.07 -15.93
CA LYS A 303 -15.55 -9.55 -16.87
C LYS A 303 -14.20 -8.83 -16.75
N PRO A 304 -14.13 -7.49 -16.67
CA PRO A 304 -12.86 -6.78 -16.47
C PRO A 304 -12.14 -7.17 -15.18
N TYR A 305 -12.89 -7.45 -14.12
CA TYR A 305 -12.34 -7.89 -12.84
C TYR A 305 -11.96 -9.38 -12.82
N GLY A 306 -12.42 -10.15 -13.80
CA GLY A 306 -12.33 -11.61 -13.77
C GLY A 306 -13.04 -12.19 -12.55
N ALA A 307 -14.12 -11.54 -12.11
CA ALA A 307 -14.87 -11.90 -10.92
C ALA A 307 -16.07 -12.78 -11.25
N ASP A 308 -16.38 -13.70 -10.35
CA ASP A 308 -17.60 -14.50 -10.33
C ASP A 308 -18.24 -14.44 -8.92
N PHE A 309 -19.41 -15.02 -8.80
CA PHE A 309 -20.20 -14.96 -7.55
C PHE A 309 -20.18 -16.26 -6.77
N ASP A 310 -19.06 -16.97 -6.82
CA ASP A 310 -18.83 -18.22 -6.09
C ASP A 310 -18.29 -18.04 -4.66
N GLY A 311 -18.25 -16.80 -4.18
CA GLY A 311 -17.69 -16.41 -2.89
C GLY A 311 -16.52 -15.44 -3.00
N ASP A 312 -16.30 -14.90 -4.19
CA ASP A 312 -15.27 -13.88 -4.42
C ASP A 312 -15.45 -12.65 -3.51
N GLU A 313 -14.33 -12.16 -3.00
CA GLU A 313 -14.25 -10.91 -2.25
C GLU A 313 -13.54 -9.85 -3.06
N MET A 314 -14.04 -8.63 -2.99
CA MET A 314 -13.43 -7.47 -3.63
C MET A 314 -13.18 -6.33 -2.63
N ASN A 315 -12.28 -5.44 -3.01
CA ASN A 315 -11.84 -4.34 -2.16
C ASN A 315 -12.34 -3.00 -2.69
N ILE A 316 -12.70 -2.10 -1.77
CA ILE A 316 -12.96 -0.70 -2.07
C ILE A 316 -11.93 0.19 -1.41
N HIS A 317 -11.57 1.29 -2.06
CA HIS A 317 -10.71 2.33 -1.53
C HIS A 317 -11.42 3.67 -1.69
N LEU A 318 -11.61 4.37 -0.58
CA LEU A 318 -12.30 5.67 -0.56
C LEU A 318 -11.28 6.81 -0.64
N PRO A 319 -11.28 7.61 -1.71
CA PRO A 319 -10.32 8.70 -1.88
C PRO A 319 -10.59 9.82 -0.88
N GLN A 320 -9.53 10.33 -0.26
CA GLN A 320 -9.60 11.34 0.78
C GLN A 320 -9.43 12.77 0.26
N SER A 321 -8.86 12.97 -0.93
CA SER A 321 -8.65 14.28 -1.52
C SER A 321 -9.65 14.59 -2.64
N ILE A 322 -9.93 15.87 -2.84
CA ILE A 322 -10.82 16.35 -3.92
C ILE A 322 -10.24 15.99 -5.29
N GLN A 323 -8.92 16.10 -5.46
CA GLN A 323 -8.23 15.75 -6.70
C GLN A 323 -8.44 14.27 -7.05
N ALA A 324 -8.18 13.36 -6.09
CA ALA A 324 -8.37 11.93 -6.31
C ALA A 324 -9.83 11.58 -6.61
N ARG A 325 -10.81 12.22 -5.95
CA ARG A 325 -12.24 12.03 -6.26
C ARG A 325 -12.60 12.45 -7.68
N ASN A 326 -12.06 13.57 -8.14
CA ASN A 326 -12.27 14.03 -9.51
C ASN A 326 -11.60 13.13 -10.54
N GLU A 327 -10.42 12.60 -10.25
CA GLU A 327 -9.75 11.61 -11.12
C GLU A 327 -10.59 10.34 -11.26
N LEU A 328 -11.12 9.81 -10.15
CA LEU A 328 -12.02 8.66 -10.17
C LEU A 328 -13.26 8.93 -11.01
N LYS A 329 -13.89 10.07 -10.82
CA LYS A 329 -15.12 10.45 -11.53
C LYS A 329 -14.90 10.65 -13.04
N ARG A 330 -13.79 11.26 -13.45
CA ARG A 330 -13.57 11.76 -14.81
C ARG A 330 -12.69 10.86 -15.66
N ILE A 331 -11.84 10.05 -15.05
CA ILE A 331 -10.85 9.24 -15.77
C ILE A 331 -11.05 7.76 -15.50
N ALA A 332 -11.09 7.34 -14.23
CA ALA A 332 -11.10 5.94 -13.83
C ALA A 332 -12.49 5.30 -13.80
N ASN A 333 -13.56 6.06 -14.03
CA ASN A 333 -14.94 5.55 -14.01
C ASN A 333 -15.14 4.45 -15.07
N VAL A 334 -15.85 3.41 -14.71
CA VAL A 334 -16.20 2.25 -15.55
C VAL A 334 -16.79 2.67 -16.90
N LYS A 335 -17.60 3.73 -16.94
CA LYS A 335 -18.18 4.26 -18.21
C LYS A 335 -17.12 4.59 -19.27
N PHE A 336 -15.92 4.99 -18.85
CA PHE A 336 -14.83 5.34 -19.76
C PHE A 336 -13.88 4.18 -20.04
N GLN A 337 -14.12 3.01 -19.43
CA GLN A 337 -13.27 1.82 -19.56
C GLN A 337 -13.96 0.67 -20.29
N ILE A 338 -15.05 0.95 -21.02
CA ILE A 338 -15.82 -0.08 -21.73
C ILE A 338 -14.98 -0.72 -22.83
N ILE A 339 -14.17 0.07 -23.53
CA ILE A 339 -13.31 -0.41 -24.62
C ILE A 339 -11.92 -0.69 -24.08
N GLY A 340 -11.44 -1.90 -24.32
CA GLY A 340 -10.11 -2.35 -23.90
C GLY A 340 -8.99 -1.70 -24.71
N VAL A 341 -7.89 -1.35 -24.03
CA VAL A 341 -6.72 -0.69 -24.65
C VAL A 341 -5.94 -1.67 -25.54
N LYS A 342 -5.98 -2.98 -25.23
CA LYS A 342 -5.18 -4.00 -25.91
C LYS A 342 -5.67 -4.26 -27.34
N ASP A 343 -6.97 -4.50 -27.49
CA ASP A 343 -7.54 -5.03 -28.73
C ASP A 343 -8.62 -4.10 -29.32
N SER A 344 -8.85 -2.92 -28.69
CA SER A 344 -9.93 -1.98 -29.04
C SER A 344 -11.32 -2.61 -29.06
N ASN A 345 -11.51 -3.73 -28.37
CA ASN A 345 -12.76 -4.46 -28.25
C ASN A 345 -13.48 -4.09 -26.94
N PRO A 346 -14.82 -4.19 -26.88
CA PRO A 346 -15.57 -4.03 -25.65
C PRO A 346 -15.17 -5.09 -24.61
N ILE A 347 -14.78 -4.65 -23.42
CA ILE A 347 -14.47 -5.54 -22.29
C ILE A 347 -15.73 -5.74 -21.44
N ILE A 348 -16.58 -4.72 -21.34
CA ILE A 348 -17.83 -4.71 -20.58
C ILE A 348 -18.97 -4.97 -21.54
N GLY A 349 -19.84 -5.92 -21.23
CA GLY A 349 -20.97 -6.30 -22.05
C GLY A 349 -21.86 -7.32 -21.36
N CYS A 350 -22.96 -7.70 -22.02
CA CYS A 350 -23.88 -8.70 -21.51
C CYS A 350 -23.17 -10.02 -21.21
N GLN A 351 -23.48 -10.63 -20.08
CA GLN A 351 -22.93 -11.90 -19.63
C GLN A 351 -24.01 -12.77 -18.99
N GLN A 352 -23.74 -14.08 -18.95
CA GLN A 352 -24.60 -15.05 -18.27
C GLN A 352 -26.09 -14.95 -18.72
N ASP A 353 -27.02 -14.81 -17.78
CA ASP A 353 -28.45 -14.75 -18.03
C ASP A 353 -28.88 -13.53 -18.87
N ALA A 354 -28.14 -12.41 -18.80
CA ALA A 354 -28.40 -11.24 -19.61
C ALA A 354 -28.20 -11.53 -21.12
N LEU A 355 -27.20 -12.35 -21.47
CA LEU A 355 -26.97 -12.77 -22.86
C LEU A 355 -28.10 -13.71 -23.35
N SER A 356 -28.50 -14.66 -22.51
CA SER A 356 -29.61 -15.58 -22.82
C SER A 356 -30.93 -14.84 -22.94
N GLY A 357 -31.18 -13.89 -22.03
CA GLY A 357 -32.37 -13.04 -22.06
C GLY A 357 -32.42 -12.15 -23.33
N ALA A 358 -31.31 -11.52 -23.68
CA ALA A 358 -31.20 -10.73 -24.92
C ALA A 358 -31.45 -11.59 -26.18
N PHE A 359 -30.89 -12.81 -26.22
CA PHE A 359 -31.13 -13.74 -27.32
C PHE A 359 -32.61 -14.13 -27.43
N LEU A 360 -33.25 -14.48 -26.30
CA LEU A 360 -34.67 -14.81 -26.30
C LEU A 360 -35.54 -13.61 -26.70
N LEU A 361 -35.23 -12.43 -26.20
CA LEU A 361 -35.96 -11.19 -26.51
C LEU A 361 -35.88 -10.85 -27.99
N THR A 362 -34.76 -11.12 -28.66
CA THR A 362 -34.52 -10.76 -30.08
C THR A 362 -34.96 -11.82 -31.07
N GLN A 363 -35.66 -12.88 -30.65
CA GLN A 363 -36.23 -13.88 -31.57
C GLN A 363 -37.37 -13.28 -32.39
N LYS A 364 -37.47 -13.67 -33.68
CA LYS A 364 -38.43 -13.09 -34.64
C LYS A 364 -39.89 -13.25 -34.22
N ASP A 365 -40.23 -14.28 -33.45
CA ASP A 365 -41.59 -14.61 -33.05
C ASP A 365 -42.06 -14.00 -31.75
N VAL A 366 -41.16 -13.26 -31.07
CA VAL A 366 -41.46 -12.62 -29.81
C VAL A 366 -42.21 -11.31 -30.02
N LYS A 367 -43.38 -11.23 -29.44
CA LYS A 367 -44.24 -10.04 -29.42
C LYS A 367 -44.30 -9.50 -28.00
N ILE A 368 -44.07 -8.21 -27.85
CA ILE A 368 -44.04 -7.51 -26.60
C ILE A 368 -45.24 -6.55 -26.55
N ASN A 369 -46.01 -6.61 -25.50
CA ASN A 369 -47.14 -5.69 -25.33
C ASN A 369 -46.63 -4.26 -24.98
N GLY A 370 -47.43 -3.24 -25.25
CA GLY A 370 -47.01 -1.85 -25.06
C GLY A 370 -46.61 -1.51 -23.64
N ARG A 371 -47.18 -2.19 -22.60
CA ARG A 371 -46.83 -1.97 -21.21
C ARG A 371 -45.39 -2.49 -20.91
N ASP A 372 -45.05 -3.68 -21.38
CA ASP A 372 -43.73 -4.27 -21.17
C ASP A 372 -42.68 -3.53 -22.00
N ALA A 373 -43.05 -3.11 -23.24
CA ALA A 373 -42.20 -2.22 -24.01
C ALA A 373 -41.89 -0.90 -23.30
N ALA A 374 -42.89 -0.28 -22.69
CA ALA A 374 -42.71 0.93 -21.89
C ALA A 374 -41.80 0.69 -20.67
N ASN A 375 -41.94 -0.44 -19.98
CA ASN A 375 -41.07 -0.82 -18.86
C ASN A 375 -39.61 -1.04 -19.29
N ILE A 376 -39.37 -1.70 -20.42
CA ILE A 376 -38.03 -1.91 -20.97
C ILE A 376 -37.39 -0.56 -21.30
N LEU A 377 -38.10 0.31 -21.97
CA LEU A 377 -37.62 1.62 -22.42
C LEU A 377 -37.55 2.65 -21.28
N ALA A 378 -38.27 2.44 -20.17
CA ALA A 378 -38.19 3.33 -19.01
C ALA A 378 -36.75 3.43 -18.43
N ASN A 379 -35.96 2.39 -18.58
CA ASN A 379 -34.58 2.32 -18.10
C ASN A 379 -33.54 2.72 -19.16
N THR A 380 -33.97 3.11 -20.36
CA THR A 380 -33.07 3.61 -21.42
C THR A 380 -32.94 5.14 -21.37
N SER A 381 -32.04 5.72 -22.14
CA SER A 381 -31.84 7.17 -22.24
C SER A 381 -33.09 7.88 -22.76
N SER A 382 -33.26 9.16 -22.36
CA SER A 382 -34.45 9.96 -22.64
C SER A 382 -34.80 10.14 -24.14
N GLU A 383 -33.83 9.99 -25.01
CA GLU A 383 -34.02 10.17 -26.47
C GLU A 383 -34.87 9.07 -27.15
N THR A 384 -35.01 7.91 -26.49
CA THR A 384 -35.73 6.75 -27.00
C THR A 384 -37.18 6.62 -26.49
N LYS A 385 -37.65 7.54 -25.63
CA LYS A 385 -38.94 7.45 -24.91
C LYS A 385 -40.13 7.99 -25.68
N GLU A 386 -39.93 8.50 -26.90
CA GLU A 386 -41.01 9.08 -27.67
C GLU A 386 -41.78 8.00 -28.43
N ASN A 387 -43.11 7.94 -28.22
CA ASN A 387 -44.10 7.23 -29.01
C ASN A 387 -44.45 5.77 -28.69
N ILE A 388 -44.42 5.33 -27.46
CA ILE A 388 -44.99 4.01 -27.12
C ILE A 388 -46.52 4.11 -26.96
N ILE A 389 -47.22 3.35 -27.80
CA ILE A 389 -48.66 3.20 -27.71
C ILE A 389 -48.98 1.98 -26.84
N MET A 390 -49.57 2.17 -25.66
CA MET A 390 -49.83 1.13 -24.66
C MET A 390 -50.63 -0.08 -25.14
N ASN A 391 -51.47 0.11 -26.14
CA ASN A 391 -52.36 -0.93 -26.71
C ASN A 391 -51.79 -1.60 -27.97
N LYS A 392 -50.53 -1.32 -28.33
CA LYS A 392 -49.89 -1.92 -29.52
C LYS A 392 -48.97 -3.05 -29.09
N GLU A 393 -48.89 -4.12 -29.91
CA GLU A 393 -47.86 -5.12 -29.81
C GLU A 393 -46.66 -4.68 -30.67
N TYR A 394 -45.46 -4.82 -30.12
CA TYR A 394 -44.20 -4.48 -30.76
C TYR A 394 -43.39 -5.74 -31.00
N SER A 395 -42.72 -5.82 -32.14
CA SER A 395 -41.64 -6.79 -32.32
C SER A 395 -40.39 -6.32 -31.59
N SER A 396 -39.51 -7.23 -31.22
CA SER A 396 -38.26 -6.89 -30.54
C SER A 396 -37.33 -5.98 -31.35
N LEU A 397 -37.54 -5.92 -32.70
CA LEU A 397 -36.80 -5.03 -33.61
C LEU A 397 -37.38 -3.61 -33.68
N GLU A 398 -38.61 -3.40 -33.17
CA GLU A 398 -39.26 -2.10 -33.12
C GLU A 398 -39.02 -1.36 -31.80
N ILE A 399 -38.48 -2.07 -30.80
CA ILE A 399 -38.09 -1.59 -29.48
C ILE A 399 -36.55 -1.43 -29.39
#